data_f8c3bb806f390d8a7cb0ba5a8b801b87
#
_entry.id   f8c3bb806f390d8a7cb0ba5a8b801b87
#
_cell.length_a   1.000
_cell.length_b   1.000
_cell.length_c   1.000
_cell.angle_alpha   90.00
_cell.angle_beta   90.00
_cell.angle_gamma   90.00
#
_symmetry.space_group_name_H-M   'P 1'
#
loop_
_entity.id
_entity.type
_entity.pdbx_description
1 polymer ?
#
loop_
_entity_poly.entity_id
_entity_poly.type
_entity_poly.pdbx_seq_one_letter_code
_entity_poly.pdbx_strand_id
1 'polypeptide(L)'
;MDYMLETRGLTKRFGRGDQAQDAVADVSLHIREGEVYGLLGPNGAGKSTTLKMICGMLRPTAGEILFAGHAWCREDLYAIGSLIEEAPLYPNLTARENLRVRTTLLGLPESRIDEVLAAVDLADTGKKRAGRFSMGMRQRLGLALALIARPRLLVLDEPTNGLDPIGIEELRDQIRGFAAAGTTVIVSSHILSEVQQMADTIGIICGGRLAYEDALRPGQDLEELFMSFCREGRRARGEVAA
;
A
#
# COMPACT_ATOMS: atom_id res chain seq x y z
N MET A 1 19.55 12.78 -0.43
CA MET A 1 18.45 12.11 0.28
C MET A 1 18.14 10.87 -0.51
N ASP A 2 18.20 9.73 0.11
CA ASP A 2 18.05 8.48 -0.62
C ASP A 2 16.58 8.09 -0.63
N TYR A 3 16.02 7.87 -1.84
CA TYR A 3 14.67 7.35 -2.00
C TYR A 3 14.67 5.82 -1.87
N MET A 4 13.74 5.30 -1.08
CA MET A 4 13.46 3.85 -1.04
C MET A 4 12.83 3.40 -2.35
N LEU A 5 11.91 4.23 -2.89
CA LEU A 5 11.23 3.96 -4.15
C LEU A 5 11.08 5.25 -4.95
N GLU A 6 11.43 5.19 -6.23
CA GLU A 6 11.07 6.19 -7.24
C GLU A 6 10.31 5.53 -8.38
N THR A 7 9.39 6.26 -8.96
CA THR A 7 8.84 5.91 -10.27
C THR A 7 9.07 7.05 -11.23
N ARG A 8 9.36 6.77 -12.51
CA ARG A 8 9.61 7.78 -13.53
C ARG A 8 8.72 7.51 -14.72
N GLY A 9 7.76 8.39 -14.95
CA GLY A 9 6.82 8.29 -16.05
C GLY A 9 6.01 7.00 -16.06
N LEU A 10 5.71 6.42 -14.88
CA LEU A 10 5.08 5.12 -14.76
C LEU A 10 3.69 5.13 -15.42
N THR A 11 3.49 4.24 -16.37
CA THR A 11 2.27 4.19 -17.18
C THR A 11 1.72 2.78 -17.28
N LYS A 12 0.40 2.64 -17.12
CA LYS A 12 -0.32 1.39 -17.37
C LYS A 12 -1.52 1.60 -18.25
N ARG A 13 -1.48 0.98 -19.40
CA ARG A 13 -2.58 0.95 -20.37
C ARG A 13 -3.21 -0.43 -20.40
N PHE A 14 -4.53 -0.48 -20.33
CA PHE A 14 -5.33 -1.69 -20.52
C PHE A 14 -6.11 -1.59 -21.85
N GLY A 15 -6.48 -2.74 -22.39
CA GLY A 15 -7.17 -2.81 -23.68
C GLY A 15 -6.23 -2.69 -24.89
N ARG A 16 -6.81 -2.68 -26.10
CA ARG A 16 -6.10 -2.53 -27.39
C ARG A 16 -6.91 -1.66 -28.34
N GLY A 17 -6.23 -0.98 -29.28
CA GLY A 17 -6.87 -0.12 -30.28
C GLY A 17 -7.72 0.97 -29.62
N ASP A 18 -8.91 1.22 -30.15
CA ASP A 18 -9.81 2.29 -29.70
C ASP A 18 -10.40 2.08 -28.29
N GLN A 19 -10.26 0.86 -27.74
CA GLN A 19 -10.67 0.54 -26.36
C GLN A 19 -9.52 0.65 -25.36
N ALA A 20 -8.36 1.14 -25.78
CA ALA A 20 -7.22 1.31 -24.91
C ALA A 20 -7.46 2.47 -23.91
N GLN A 21 -7.27 2.19 -22.61
CA GLN A 21 -7.45 3.18 -21.55
C GLN A 21 -6.22 3.20 -20.64
N ASP A 22 -5.72 4.39 -20.36
CA ASP A 22 -4.65 4.59 -19.40
C ASP A 22 -5.25 4.62 -17.99
N ALA A 23 -5.00 3.56 -17.21
CA ALA A 23 -5.36 3.51 -15.79
C ALA A 23 -4.34 4.30 -14.95
N VAL A 24 -3.09 4.37 -15.41
CA VAL A 24 -1.99 5.18 -14.84
C VAL A 24 -1.25 5.79 -16.02
N ALA A 25 -0.97 7.08 -15.98
CA ALA A 25 -0.35 7.84 -17.05
C ALA A 25 0.71 8.80 -16.49
N ASP A 26 1.97 8.51 -16.76
CA ASP A 26 3.11 9.40 -16.45
C ASP A 26 3.21 9.74 -14.95
N VAL A 27 3.12 8.72 -14.06
CA VAL A 27 3.20 8.89 -12.61
C VAL A 27 4.65 8.77 -12.16
N SER A 28 5.17 9.84 -11.53
CA SER A 28 6.51 9.90 -10.96
C SER A 28 6.41 10.16 -9.47
N LEU A 29 6.69 9.15 -8.65
CA LEU A 29 6.63 9.17 -7.18
C LEU A 29 8.03 9.19 -6.59
N HIS A 30 8.18 9.83 -5.42
CA HIS A 30 9.45 9.97 -4.71
C HIS A 30 9.27 9.63 -3.22
N ILE A 31 9.50 8.37 -2.85
CA ILE A 31 9.26 7.84 -1.51
C ILE A 31 10.59 7.69 -0.77
N ARG A 32 10.77 8.43 0.34
CA ARG A 32 12.00 8.41 1.12
C ARG A 32 12.09 7.20 2.02
N GLU A 33 13.30 6.82 2.37
CA GLU A 33 13.53 5.71 3.30
C GLU A 33 13.00 6.05 4.70
N GLY A 34 12.25 5.10 5.31
CA GLY A 34 11.75 5.20 6.67
C GLY A 34 10.53 6.11 6.88
N GLU A 35 9.94 6.67 5.80
CA GLU A 35 8.72 7.48 5.91
C GLU A 35 7.44 6.65 5.73
N VAL A 36 6.32 7.21 6.19
CA VAL A 36 4.98 6.79 5.81
C VAL A 36 4.50 7.68 4.66
N TYR A 37 4.36 7.11 3.48
CA TYR A 37 3.86 7.79 2.28
C TYR A 37 2.38 7.49 2.06
N GLY A 38 1.54 8.52 2.08
CA GLY A 38 0.11 8.44 1.83
C GLY A 38 -0.21 8.62 0.34
N LEU A 39 -0.72 7.58 -0.33
CA LEU A 39 -1.17 7.65 -1.72
C LEU A 39 -2.67 7.87 -1.79
N LEU A 40 -3.08 9.10 -2.03
CA LEU A 40 -4.47 9.55 -2.02
C LEU A 40 -5.08 9.58 -3.43
N GLY A 41 -6.39 9.42 -3.50
CA GLY A 41 -7.14 9.57 -4.74
C GLY A 41 -8.52 8.94 -4.64
N PRO A 42 -9.49 9.37 -5.48
CA PRO A 42 -10.80 8.75 -5.52
C PRO A 42 -10.73 7.29 -6.00
N ASN A 43 -11.84 6.55 -5.84
CA ASN A 43 -11.93 5.20 -6.37
C ASN A 43 -11.76 5.23 -7.91
N GLY A 44 -10.97 4.29 -8.45
CA GLY A 44 -10.63 4.25 -9.87
C GLY A 44 -9.58 5.26 -10.31
N ALA A 45 -8.95 6.02 -9.40
CA ALA A 45 -7.91 7.01 -9.75
C ALA A 45 -6.59 6.39 -10.25
N GLY A 46 -6.37 5.08 -10.05
CA GLY A 46 -5.13 4.41 -10.44
C GLY A 46 -4.23 3.99 -9.27
N LYS A 47 -4.62 4.24 -8.01
CA LYS A 47 -3.83 3.90 -6.82
C LYS A 47 -3.41 2.42 -6.79
N SER A 48 -4.39 1.50 -6.72
CA SER A 48 -4.12 0.05 -6.68
C SER A 48 -3.35 -0.44 -7.90
N THR A 49 -3.59 0.14 -9.09
CA THR A 49 -2.83 -0.18 -10.30
C THR A 49 -1.36 0.22 -10.16
N THR A 50 -1.09 1.39 -9.61
CA THR A 50 0.27 1.87 -9.31
C THR A 50 0.96 0.96 -8.30
N LEU A 51 0.28 0.63 -7.19
CA LEU A 51 0.82 -0.27 -6.17
C LEU A 51 1.07 -1.69 -6.71
N LYS A 52 0.18 -2.22 -7.55
CA LYS A 52 0.38 -3.52 -8.21
C LYS A 52 1.61 -3.53 -9.14
N MET A 53 1.91 -2.42 -9.80
CA MET A 53 3.15 -2.32 -10.60
C MET A 53 4.39 -2.30 -9.72
N ILE A 54 4.38 -1.55 -8.62
CA ILE A 54 5.48 -1.50 -7.64
C ILE A 54 5.74 -2.89 -7.04
N CYS A 55 4.68 -3.64 -6.71
CA CYS A 55 4.76 -5.00 -6.16
C CYS A 55 5.01 -6.09 -7.24
N GLY A 56 5.28 -5.73 -8.49
CA GLY A 56 5.56 -6.68 -9.57
C GLY A 56 4.36 -7.55 -9.99
N MET A 57 3.15 -7.24 -9.52
CA MET A 57 1.91 -7.95 -9.88
C MET A 57 1.42 -7.55 -11.27
N LEU A 58 1.76 -6.33 -11.72
CA LEU A 58 1.45 -5.82 -13.05
C LEU A 58 2.73 -5.29 -13.71
N ARG A 59 2.92 -5.62 -14.98
CA ARG A 59 4.01 -5.03 -15.76
C ARG A 59 3.61 -3.63 -16.24
N PRO A 60 4.43 -2.60 -16.04
CA PRO A 60 4.23 -1.29 -16.65
C PRO A 60 4.15 -1.37 -18.18
N THR A 61 3.40 -0.49 -18.80
CA THR A 61 3.37 -0.30 -20.26
C THR A 61 4.50 0.61 -20.69
N ALA A 62 4.85 1.62 -19.87
CA ALA A 62 5.99 2.51 -20.04
C ALA A 62 6.44 3.07 -18.69
N GLY A 63 7.59 3.74 -18.68
CA GLY A 63 8.22 4.25 -17.47
C GLY A 63 9.06 3.19 -16.76
N GLU A 64 9.66 3.60 -15.66
CA GLU A 64 10.54 2.74 -14.86
C GLU A 64 10.26 2.89 -13.36
N ILE A 65 10.65 1.87 -12.60
CA ILE A 65 10.63 1.86 -11.13
C ILE A 65 12.07 1.68 -10.67
N LEU A 66 12.49 2.49 -9.72
CA LEU A 66 13.77 2.38 -9.04
C LEU A 66 13.50 1.98 -7.58
N PHE A 67 14.21 0.99 -7.09
CA PHE A 67 14.15 0.52 -5.71
C PHE A 67 15.52 0.67 -5.06
N ALA A 68 15.59 1.40 -3.94
CA ALA A 68 16.83 1.67 -3.22
C ALA A 68 17.98 2.14 -4.13
N GLY A 69 17.67 3.00 -5.12
CA GLY A 69 18.63 3.62 -6.03
C GLY A 69 19.03 2.79 -7.27
N HIS A 70 18.48 1.58 -7.46
CA HIS A 70 18.72 0.77 -8.65
C HIS A 70 17.40 0.46 -9.40
N ALA A 71 17.51 0.10 -10.69
CA ALA A 71 16.36 -0.32 -11.47
C ALA A 71 15.71 -1.55 -10.83
N TRP A 72 14.39 -1.48 -10.61
CA TRP A 72 13.62 -2.54 -9.97
C TRP A 72 13.83 -3.89 -10.67
N CYS A 73 14.10 -4.92 -9.91
CA CYS A 73 14.26 -6.28 -10.36
C CYS A 73 13.43 -7.26 -9.51
N ARG A 74 13.33 -8.50 -9.95
CA ARG A 74 12.46 -9.48 -9.28
C ARG A 74 12.95 -9.86 -7.88
N GLU A 75 14.24 -9.74 -7.65
CA GLU A 75 14.90 -9.98 -6.37
C GLU A 75 14.47 -8.98 -5.29
N ASP A 76 14.07 -7.76 -5.67
CA ASP A 76 13.56 -6.75 -4.75
C ASP A 76 12.27 -7.17 -4.04
N LEU A 77 11.52 -8.12 -4.62
CA LEU A 77 10.32 -8.68 -4.00
C LEU A 77 10.58 -9.37 -2.65
N TYR A 78 11.81 -9.77 -2.36
CA TYR A 78 12.18 -10.28 -1.03
C TYR A 78 12.23 -9.17 0.02
N ALA A 79 12.43 -7.91 -0.40
CA ALA A 79 12.47 -6.74 0.44
C ALA A 79 11.15 -5.93 0.43
N ILE A 80 10.16 -6.36 -0.34
CA ILE A 80 8.84 -5.72 -0.45
C ILE A 80 7.79 -6.62 0.20
N GLY A 81 7.14 -6.14 1.26
CA GLY A 81 5.93 -6.73 1.82
C GLY A 81 4.70 -6.03 1.26
N SER A 82 3.65 -6.77 0.93
CA SER A 82 2.45 -6.13 0.36
C SER A 82 1.16 -6.77 0.86
N LEU A 83 0.16 -5.91 1.06
CA LEU A 83 -1.23 -6.27 1.27
C LEU A 83 -2.06 -5.44 0.27
N ILE A 84 -2.38 -6.06 -0.86
CA ILE A 84 -3.10 -5.45 -1.98
C ILE A 84 -4.47 -6.10 -2.09
N GLU A 85 -5.53 -5.30 -2.02
CA GLU A 85 -6.92 -5.77 -2.03
C GLU A 85 -7.19 -6.72 -0.83
N GLU A 86 -7.40 -8.00 -1.06
CA GLU A 86 -7.67 -8.97 -0.02
C GLU A 86 -6.42 -9.76 0.39
N ALA A 87 -6.31 -10.09 1.68
CA ALA A 87 -5.24 -10.93 2.18
C ALA A 87 -5.32 -12.34 1.58
N PRO A 88 -4.23 -12.88 0.99
CA PRO A 88 -4.22 -14.19 0.35
C PRO A 88 -4.15 -15.30 1.41
N LEU A 89 -5.24 -15.55 2.11
CA LEU A 89 -5.33 -16.48 3.22
C LEU A 89 -5.85 -17.86 2.79
N TYR A 90 -5.32 -18.89 3.43
CA TYR A 90 -5.91 -20.23 3.40
C TYR A 90 -6.98 -20.34 4.50
N PRO A 91 -8.28 -20.33 4.16
CA PRO A 91 -9.36 -20.24 5.16
C PRO A 91 -9.47 -21.48 6.06
N ASN A 92 -8.97 -22.62 5.62
CA ASN A 92 -8.92 -23.88 6.36
C ASN A 92 -7.73 -24.01 7.32
N LEU A 93 -6.78 -23.07 7.29
CA LEU A 93 -5.61 -23.02 8.15
C LEU A 93 -5.79 -22.00 9.28
N THR A 94 -5.07 -22.20 10.39
CA THR A 94 -4.93 -21.23 11.48
C THR A 94 -4.03 -20.06 11.06
N ALA A 95 -3.94 -18.99 11.89
CA ALA A 95 -3.00 -17.89 11.64
C ALA A 95 -1.55 -18.40 11.52
N ARG A 96 -1.13 -19.20 12.49
CA ARG A 96 0.21 -19.81 12.52
C ARG A 96 0.50 -20.67 11.30
N GLU A 97 -0.44 -21.50 10.87
CA GLU A 97 -0.28 -22.35 9.69
C GLU A 97 -0.21 -21.54 8.39
N ASN A 98 -1.01 -20.47 8.26
CA ASN A 98 -0.91 -19.53 7.12
C ASN A 98 0.50 -18.91 7.03
N LEU A 99 1.04 -18.45 8.15
CA LEU A 99 2.39 -17.89 8.21
C LEU A 99 3.47 -18.96 7.95
N ARG A 100 3.27 -20.21 8.44
CA ARG A 100 4.20 -21.32 8.20
C ARG A 100 4.32 -21.65 6.70
N VAL A 101 3.25 -21.59 5.94
CA VAL A 101 3.33 -21.74 4.47
C VAL A 101 4.34 -20.73 3.89
N ARG A 102 4.27 -19.48 4.35
CA ARG A 102 5.15 -18.43 3.84
C ARG A 102 6.59 -18.57 4.34
N THR A 103 6.79 -18.89 5.64
CA THR A 103 8.15 -19.12 6.17
C THR A 103 8.83 -20.30 5.51
N THR A 104 8.10 -21.40 5.25
CA THR A 104 8.64 -22.57 4.54
C THR A 104 9.05 -22.20 3.11
N LEU A 105 8.22 -21.46 2.38
CA LEU A 105 8.52 -21.02 1.01
C LEU A 105 9.76 -20.12 0.93
N LEU A 106 9.95 -19.27 1.95
CA LEU A 106 11.04 -18.29 1.99
C LEU A 106 12.28 -18.78 2.75
N GLY A 107 12.25 -19.99 3.31
CA GLY A 107 13.35 -20.52 4.14
C GLY A 107 13.58 -19.76 5.44
N LEU A 108 12.53 -19.14 6.01
CA LEU A 108 12.61 -18.35 7.23
C LEU A 108 12.45 -19.22 8.49
N PRO A 109 13.06 -18.85 9.63
CA PRO A 109 12.92 -19.58 10.88
C PRO A 109 11.48 -19.44 11.44
N GLU A 110 10.99 -20.49 12.13
CA GLU A 110 9.65 -20.48 12.75
C GLU A 110 9.45 -19.39 13.80
N SER A 111 10.53 -18.94 14.47
CA SER A 111 10.47 -17.83 15.42
C SER A 111 9.87 -16.55 14.83
N ARG A 112 10.02 -16.35 13.50
CA ARG A 112 9.40 -15.23 12.80
C ARG A 112 7.88 -15.24 12.88
N ILE A 113 7.26 -16.42 12.98
CA ILE A 113 5.81 -16.56 13.12
C ILE A 113 5.34 -15.93 14.43
N ASP A 114 6.03 -16.24 15.54
CA ASP A 114 5.68 -15.70 16.86
C ASP A 114 5.88 -14.18 16.91
N GLU A 115 6.99 -13.70 16.34
CA GLU A 115 7.28 -12.26 16.27
C GLU A 115 6.17 -11.49 15.51
N VAL A 116 5.76 -11.95 14.33
CA VAL A 116 4.76 -11.22 13.55
C VAL A 116 3.34 -11.38 14.10
N LEU A 117 3.00 -12.53 14.69
CA LEU A 117 1.71 -12.71 15.37
C LEU A 117 1.58 -11.78 16.57
N ALA A 118 2.65 -11.59 17.34
CA ALA A 118 2.67 -10.63 18.43
C ALA A 118 2.55 -9.17 17.91
N ALA A 119 3.25 -8.83 16.83
CA ALA A 119 3.23 -7.48 16.24
C ALA A 119 1.86 -7.05 15.70
N VAL A 120 0.96 -8.01 15.37
CA VAL A 120 -0.38 -7.74 14.84
C VAL A 120 -1.51 -8.19 15.78
N ASP A 121 -1.24 -8.47 17.05
CA ASP A 121 -2.21 -8.90 18.07
C ASP A 121 -3.03 -10.14 17.68
N LEU A 122 -2.35 -11.15 17.10
CA LEU A 122 -2.95 -12.44 16.75
C LEU A 122 -2.31 -13.64 17.49
N ALA A 123 -1.46 -13.39 18.49
CA ALA A 123 -0.75 -14.44 19.23
C ALA A 123 -1.72 -15.44 19.90
N ASP A 124 -2.84 -14.95 20.43
CA ASP A 124 -3.79 -15.74 21.21
C ASP A 124 -4.92 -16.37 20.39
N THR A 125 -4.80 -16.40 19.05
CA THR A 125 -5.85 -16.97 18.17
C THR A 125 -5.92 -18.50 18.21
N GLY A 126 -4.90 -19.16 18.72
CA GLY A 126 -4.84 -20.59 18.98
C GLY A 126 -5.17 -21.44 17.74
N LYS A 127 -6.15 -22.35 17.87
CA LYS A 127 -6.60 -23.26 16.81
C LYS A 127 -7.71 -22.70 15.92
N LYS A 128 -8.09 -21.42 16.08
CA LYS A 128 -9.13 -20.79 15.26
C LYS A 128 -8.65 -20.67 13.80
N ARG A 129 -9.43 -21.18 12.86
CA ARG A 129 -9.11 -21.13 11.43
C ARG A 129 -9.39 -19.75 10.85
N ALA A 130 -8.59 -19.32 9.87
CA ALA A 130 -8.70 -18.00 9.24
C ALA A 130 -10.06 -17.75 8.58
N GLY A 131 -10.74 -18.79 8.08
CA GLY A 131 -12.10 -18.67 7.56
C GLY A 131 -13.17 -18.25 8.58
N ARG A 132 -12.86 -18.35 9.89
CA ARG A 132 -13.71 -17.89 10.99
C ARG A 132 -13.26 -16.57 11.60
N PHE A 133 -12.26 -15.91 11.02
CA PHE A 133 -11.77 -14.64 11.50
C PHE A 133 -12.75 -13.52 11.16
N SER A 134 -12.85 -12.50 12.03
CA SER A 134 -13.49 -11.23 11.67
C SER A 134 -12.71 -10.56 10.53
N MET A 135 -13.28 -9.53 9.92
CA MET A 135 -12.58 -8.76 8.90
C MET A 135 -11.26 -8.20 9.44
N GLY A 136 -11.27 -7.57 10.61
CA GLY A 136 -10.06 -7.04 11.26
C GLY A 136 -9.01 -8.12 11.53
N MET A 137 -9.40 -9.31 11.99
CA MET A 137 -8.46 -10.42 12.17
C MET A 137 -7.86 -10.90 10.85
N ARG A 138 -8.63 -10.92 9.75
CA ARG A 138 -8.10 -11.25 8.42
C ARG A 138 -7.12 -10.19 7.93
N GLN A 139 -7.45 -8.92 8.14
CA GLN A 139 -6.58 -7.79 7.80
C GLN A 139 -5.24 -7.86 8.56
N ARG A 140 -5.29 -8.08 9.87
CA ARG A 140 -4.09 -8.26 10.71
C ARG A 140 -3.26 -9.48 10.26
N LEU A 141 -3.88 -10.59 9.88
CA LEU A 141 -3.15 -11.75 9.36
C LEU A 141 -2.52 -11.46 7.99
N GLY A 142 -3.19 -10.70 7.12
CA GLY A 142 -2.62 -10.20 5.88
C GLY A 142 -1.40 -9.32 6.10
N LEU A 143 -1.48 -8.43 7.07
CA LEU A 143 -0.35 -7.58 7.49
C LEU A 143 0.81 -8.44 8.04
N ALA A 144 0.53 -9.46 8.86
CA ALA A 144 1.54 -10.40 9.34
C ALA A 144 2.26 -11.12 8.20
N LEU A 145 1.52 -11.55 7.16
CA LEU A 145 2.10 -12.15 5.95
C LEU A 145 2.99 -11.18 5.18
N ALA A 146 2.62 -9.90 5.10
CA ALA A 146 3.43 -8.86 4.47
C ALA A 146 4.73 -8.58 5.27
N LEU A 147 4.67 -8.65 6.60
CA LEU A 147 5.80 -8.37 7.49
C LEU A 147 6.75 -9.57 7.72
N ILE A 148 6.36 -10.78 7.32
CA ILE A 148 7.07 -12.02 7.69
C ILE A 148 8.55 -12.02 7.27
N ALA A 149 8.86 -11.43 6.11
CA ALA A 149 10.21 -11.36 5.55
C ALA A 149 11.04 -10.16 6.05
N ARG A 150 10.56 -9.36 7.00
CA ARG A 150 11.19 -8.08 7.42
C ARG A 150 11.43 -7.16 6.22
N PRO A 151 10.36 -6.73 5.52
CA PRO A 151 10.52 -5.93 4.32
C PRO A 151 11.14 -4.56 4.63
N ARG A 152 11.90 -4.01 3.68
CA ARG A 152 12.34 -2.61 3.71
C ARG A 152 11.23 -1.66 3.26
N LEU A 153 10.34 -2.15 2.38
CA LEU A 153 9.17 -1.43 1.88
C LEU A 153 7.90 -2.25 2.15
N LEU A 154 6.96 -1.67 2.87
CA LEU A 154 5.63 -2.22 3.11
C LEU A 154 4.59 -1.45 2.29
N VAL A 155 3.82 -2.15 1.45
CA VAL A 155 2.80 -1.56 0.58
C VAL A 155 1.42 -2.03 1.00
N LEU A 156 0.57 -1.10 1.42
CA LEU A 156 -0.77 -1.36 1.94
C LEU A 156 -1.82 -0.65 1.08
N ASP A 157 -2.70 -1.42 0.44
CA ASP A 157 -3.76 -0.87 -0.39
C ASP A 157 -5.08 -0.84 0.38
N GLU A 158 -5.54 0.37 0.73
CA GLU A 158 -6.79 0.63 1.47
C GLU A 158 -6.90 -0.24 2.77
N PRO A 159 -5.87 -0.27 3.64
CA PRO A 159 -5.78 -1.25 4.72
C PRO A 159 -6.81 -1.05 5.84
N THR A 160 -7.46 0.10 5.91
CA THR A 160 -8.48 0.46 6.90
C THR A 160 -9.90 0.04 6.49
N ASN A 161 -10.10 -0.38 5.23
CA ASN A 161 -11.41 -0.73 4.73
C ASN A 161 -12.07 -1.85 5.55
N GLY A 162 -13.26 -1.53 6.08
CA GLY A 162 -14.09 -2.48 6.85
C GLY A 162 -13.62 -2.74 8.28
N LEU A 163 -12.68 -1.93 8.79
CA LEU A 163 -12.35 -1.88 10.21
C LEU A 163 -13.32 -0.93 10.94
N ASP A 164 -13.53 -1.19 12.22
CA ASP A 164 -14.18 -0.25 13.12
C ASP A 164 -13.21 0.87 13.55
N PRO A 165 -13.69 1.96 14.16
CA PRO A 165 -12.83 3.08 14.53
C PRO A 165 -11.65 2.70 15.43
N ILE A 166 -11.82 1.72 16.33
CA ILE A 166 -10.76 1.24 17.21
C ILE A 166 -9.69 0.50 16.38
N GLY A 167 -10.12 -0.39 15.48
CA GLY A 167 -9.21 -1.13 14.59
C GLY A 167 -8.44 -0.21 13.62
N ILE A 168 -9.03 0.91 13.21
CA ILE A 168 -8.34 1.93 12.40
C ILE A 168 -7.24 2.61 13.22
N GLU A 169 -7.54 2.99 14.47
CA GLU A 169 -6.56 3.62 15.37
C GLU A 169 -5.38 2.68 15.65
N GLU A 170 -5.65 1.43 16.00
CA GLU A 170 -4.64 0.40 16.25
C GLU A 170 -3.76 0.15 15.02
N LEU A 171 -4.36 0.03 13.83
CA LEU A 171 -3.60 -0.16 12.58
C LEU A 171 -2.71 1.04 12.27
N ARG A 172 -3.20 2.26 12.48
CA ARG A 172 -2.43 3.48 12.29
C ARG A 172 -1.19 3.50 13.19
N ASP A 173 -1.37 3.15 14.49
CA ASP A 173 -0.27 3.12 15.43
C ASP A 173 0.76 2.03 15.06
N GLN A 174 0.31 0.88 14.59
CA GLN A 174 1.18 -0.17 14.05
C GLN A 174 1.98 0.33 12.84
N ILE A 175 1.35 1.00 11.86
CA ILE A 175 2.01 1.55 10.67
C ILE A 175 3.08 2.55 11.07
N ARG A 176 2.78 3.46 11.99
CA ARG A 176 3.78 4.43 12.51
C ARG A 176 4.91 3.73 13.26
N GLY A 177 4.60 2.67 14.01
CA GLY A 177 5.58 1.85 14.69
C GLY A 177 6.54 1.16 13.73
N PHE A 178 6.06 0.65 12.58
CA PHE A 178 6.91 0.04 11.55
C PHE A 178 7.83 1.07 10.90
N ALA A 179 7.33 2.27 10.61
CA ALA A 179 8.14 3.35 10.06
C ALA A 179 9.22 3.80 11.05
N ALA A 180 8.87 3.98 12.31
CA ALA A 180 9.82 4.32 13.38
C ALA A 180 10.90 3.23 13.58
N ALA A 181 10.59 1.96 13.24
CA ALA A 181 11.55 0.86 13.25
C ALA A 181 12.40 0.76 11.96
N GLY A 182 12.23 1.71 11.01
CA GLY A 182 13.01 1.83 9.77
C GLY A 182 12.39 1.17 8.53
N THR A 183 11.15 0.67 8.61
CA THR A 183 10.43 0.18 7.43
C THR A 183 9.79 1.36 6.70
N THR A 184 10.03 1.51 5.40
CA THR A 184 9.30 2.49 4.58
C THR A 184 7.89 1.97 4.32
N VAL A 185 6.87 2.79 4.46
CA VAL A 185 5.48 2.34 4.28
C VAL A 185 4.75 3.19 3.24
N ILE A 186 4.12 2.55 2.27
CA ILE A 186 3.16 3.19 1.37
C ILE A 186 1.76 2.74 1.78
N VAL A 187 0.88 3.70 2.06
CA VAL A 187 -0.53 3.43 2.37
C VAL A 187 -1.39 4.15 1.35
N SER A 188 -2.22 3.40 0.60
CA SER A 188 -3.27 4.05 -0.18
C SER A 188 -4.52 4.25 0.67
N SER A 189 -5.20 5.35 0.46
CA SER A 189 -6.53 5.59 1.03
C SER A 189 -7.34 6.58 0.19
N HIS A 190 -8.65 6.52 0.32
CA HIS A 190 -9.58 7.55 -0.13
C HIS A 190 -10.12 8.38 1.04
N ILE A 191 -9.75 8.05 2.29
CA ILE A 191 -10.14 8.73 3.53
C ILE A 191 -9.01 9.65 3.99
N LEU A 192 -9.17 10.95 3.77
CA LEU A 192 -8.14 11.96 3.98
C LEU A 192 -7.71 12.08 5.45
N SER A 193 -8.69 12.02 6.37
CA SER A 193 -8.44 12.14 7.80
C SER A 193 -7.56 11.02 8.37
N GLU A 194 -7.62 9.82 7.80
CA GLU A 194 -6.74 8.71 8.20
C GLU A 194 -5.29 8.96 7.78
N VAL A 195 -5.10 9.36 6.51
CA VAL A 195 -3.76 9.65 5.98
C VAL A 195 -3.14 10.85 6.69
N GLN A 196 -3.93 11.90 6.97
CA GLN A 196 -3.47 13.08 7.69
C GLN A 196 -2.89 12.77 9.07
N GLN A 197 -3.35 11.68 9.71
CA GLN A 197 -2.89 11.29 11.03
C GLN A 197 -1.66 10.36 11.02
N MET A 198 -1.29 9.79 9.86
CA MET A 198 -0.20 8.81 9.82
C MET A 198 0.92 9.12 8.82
N ALA A 199 0.65 9.88 7.75
CA ALA A 199 1.62 10.09 6.68
C ALA A 199 2.57 11.25 6.97
N ASP A 200 3.80 11.11 6.50
CA ASP A 200 4.84 12.15 6.48
C ASP A 200 4.84 12.91 5.14
N THR A 201 4.62 12.18 4.05
CA THR A 201 4.52 12.69 2.68
C THR A 201 3.26 12.16 2.03
N ILE A 202 2.64 12.95 1.16
CA ILE A 202 1.44 12.55 0.42
C ILE A 202 1.63 12.71 -1.08
N GLY A 203 1.07 11.77 -1.84
CA GLY A 203 0.85 11.87 -3.27
C GLY A 203 -0.64 11.78 -3.58
N ILE A 204 -1.16 12.68 -4.41
CA ILE A 204 -2.57 12.69 -4.85
C ILE A 204 -2.64 12.24 -6.30
N ILE A 205 -3.28 11.10 -6.54
CA ILE A 205 -3.56 10.60 -7.90
C ILE A 205 -5.00 10.96 -8.26
N CYS A 206 -5.16 11.69 -9.34
CA CYS A 206 -6.45 12.00 -9.93
C CYS A 206 -6.40 11.64 -11.41
N GLY A 207 -7.28 10.70 -11.76
CA GLY A 207 -7.38 10.38 -13.16
C GLY A 207 -6.20 9.66 -13.77
N GLY A 208 -5.54 8.82 -13.03
CA GLY A 208 -4.37 8.09 -13.49
C GLY A 208 -3.09 8.93 -13.50
N ARG A 209 -3.11 10.19 -13.06
CA ARG A 209 -1.96 11.09 -13.02
C ARG A 209 -1.67 11.55 -11.61
N LEU A 210 -0.40 11.74 -11.30
CA LEU A 210 0.00 12.41 -10.07
C LEU A 210 -0.30 13.91 -10.21
N ALA A 211 -1.21 14.39 -9.37
CA ALA A 211 -1.63 15.79 -9.36
C ALA A 211 -0.86 16.63 -8.34
N TYR A 212 -0.39 15.98 -7.27
CA TYR A 212 0.35 16.63 -6.18
C TYR A 212 1.25 15.62 -5.47
N GLU A 213 2.41 16.06 -5.02
CA GLU A 213 3.31 15.32 -4.12
C GLU A 213 4.11 16.33 -3.27
N ASP A 214 3.98 16.24 -1.96
CA ASP A 214 4.78 17.03 -1.00
C ASP A 214 4.71 16.42 0.41
N ALA A 215 5.62 16.87 1.29
CA ALA A 215 5.55 16.58 2.71
C ALA A 215 4.26 17.16 3.33
N LEU A 216 3.62 16.40 4.20
CA LEU A 216 2.41 16.81 4.90
C LEU A 216 2.79 17.83 6.00
N ARG A 217 2.18 19.01 5.99
CA ARG A 217 2.47 20.08 6.95
C ARG A 217 1.45 20.08 8.09
N PRO A 218 1.88 20.32 9.34
CA PRO A 218 0.95 20.50 10.45
C PRO A 218 -0.08 21.60 10.17
N GLY A 219 -1.36 21.30 10.37
CA GLY A 219 -2.46 22.26 10.13
C GLY A 219 -2.85 22.46 8.66
N GLN A 220 -2.27 21.72 7.73
CA GLN A 220 -2.67 21.75 6.32
C GLN A 220 -4.08 21.15 6.17
N ASP A 221 -4.97 21.89 5.50
CA ASP A 221 -6.29 21.36 5.11
C ASP A 221 -6.14 20.43 3.91
N LEU A 222 -6.09 19.13 4.22
CA LEU A 222 -5.91 18.09 3.20
C LEU A 222 -7.19 17.91 2.35
N GLU A 223 -8.36 18.25 2.88
CA GLU A 223 -9.62 18.16 2.15
C GLU A 223 -9.70 19.24 1.08
N GLU A 224 -9.38 20.49 1.41
CA GLU A 224 -9.31 21.59 0.45
C GLU A 224 -8.29 21.29 -0.65
N LEU A 225 -7.08 20.85 -0.26
CA LEU A 225 -6.02 20.47 -1.19
C LEU A 225 -6.49 19.36 -2.16
N PHE A 226 -7.04 18.29 -1.64
CA PHE A 226 -7.54 17.15 -2.42
C PHE A 226 -8.63 17.58 -3.40
N MET A 227 -9.61 18.38 -2.93
CA MET A 227 -10.73 18.84 -3.75
C MET A 227 -10.25 19.77 -4.89
N SER A 228 -9.25 20.61 -4.66
CA SER A 228 -8.70 21.51 -5.69
C SER A 228 -8.13 20.67 -6.86
N PHE A 229 -7.24 19.73 -6.58
CA PHE A 229 -6.59 18.90 -7.60
C PHE A 229 -7.53 17.92 -8.29
N CYS A 230 -8.45 17.30 -7.55
CA CYS A 230 -9.38 16.35 -8.16
C CYS A 230 -10.48 17.00 -9.01
N ARG A 231 -10.85 18.26 -8.73
CA ARG A 231 -11.76 19.03 -9.62
C ARG A 231 -11.07 19.42 -10.93
N GLU A 232 -9.82 19.85 -10.87
CA GLU A 232 -9.02 20.16 -12.05
C GLU A 232 -8.79 18.93 -12.94
N GLY A 233 -8.46 17.79 -12.34
CA GLY A 233 -8.27 16.53 -13.05
C GLY A 233 -9.54 16.03 -13.78
N ARG A 234 -10.75 16.28 -13.24
CA ARG A 234 -12.03 15.98 -13.92
C ARG A 234 -12.30 16.92 -15.08
N ARG A 235 -12.02 18.22 -14.93
CA ARG A 235 -12.16 19.21 -16.01
C ARG A 235 -11.25 18.90 -17.19
N ALA A 236 -10.02 18.48 -16.92
CA ALA A 236 -9.05 18.13 -17.96
C ALA A 236 -9.46 16.90 -18.80
N ARG A 237 -10.36 16.04 -18.28
CA ARG A 237 -10.91 14.88 -19.02
C ARG A 237 -12.24 15.16 -19.74
N GLY A 238 -12.78 16.38 -19.67
CA GLY A 238 -14.07 16.69 -20.26
C GLY A 238 -15.27 16.07 -19.52
N GLU A 239 -15.07 15.53 -18.32
CA GLU A 239 -16.14 15.11 -17.40
C GLU A 239 -16.67 16.34 -16.65
N VAL A 240 -17.26 17.28 -17.41
CA VAL A 240 -18.02 18.39 -16.81
C VAL A 240 -19.32 17.78 -16.31
N ALA A 241 -19.55 17.88 -15.00
CA ALA A 241 -20.83 17.56 -14.42
C ALA A 241 -21.92 18.38 -15.14
N ALA A 242 -22.88 17.66 -15.71
CA ALA A 242 -24.16 18.23 -16.12
C ALA A 242 -24.97 18.63 -14.89
#